data_a38c65abcad8c759bab3d60cee61bc0a
#
_entry.id   a38c65abcad8c759bab3d60cee61bc0a
#
_cell.length_a   1.000
_cell.length_b   1.000
_cell.length_c   1.000
_cell.angle_alpha   90.00
_cell.angle_beta   90.00
_cell.angle_gamma   90.00
#
_symmetry.space_group_name_H-M   'P 1'
#
loop_
_entity.id
_entity.type
_entity.pdbx_description
1 polymer ?
#
loop_
_entity_poly.entity_id
_entity_poly.type
_entity_poly.pdbx_seq_one_letter_code
_entity_poly.pdbx_strand_id
1 'polypeptide(L)'
;VSRLLFVLAISLTLVGCKRSGSGSNTSRATGWQINSKDGGFQYNTKFKEQETAPGLVFVEGGTFTMGRVQDDVMHDWNNTPNQQHVQSFYMDETEVTNKMYLEYLDWIKRTYPPEEENFRAIYNGVLPDTLVWRNRLGYNEVMTENYLRHPGYGEYPVVGVSWIQAVEFAN
;
A
#
# COMPACT_ATOMS: atom_id res chain seq x y z
N VAL A 1 36.78 -64.98 -2.98
CA VAL A 1 36.93 -64.04 -4.09
C VAL A 1 35.54 -63.56 -4.53
N SER A 2 34.55 -64.46 -4.68
CA SER A 2 33.18 -64.10 -5.13
C SER A 2 32.44 -63.14 -4.19
N ARG A 3 32.54 -63.28 -2.87
CA ARG A 3 31.86 -62.41 -1.89
C ARG A 3 32.46 -61.01 -1.82
N LEU A 4 33.76 -60.86 -2.08
CA LEU A 4 34.45 -59.55 -2.10
C LEU A 4 34.04 -58.74 -3.31
N LEU A 5 33.86 -59.36 -4.48
CA LEU A 5 33.38 -58.73 -5.70
C LEU A 5 31.94 -58.25 -5.58
N PHE A 6 31.09 -58.99 -4.83
CA PHE A 6 29.68 -58.60 -4.61
C PHE A 6 29.55 -57.35 -3.70
N VAL A 7 30.40 -57.28 -2.67
CA VAL A 7 30.43 -56.10 -1.79
C VAL A 7 30.99 -54.88 -2.51
N LEU A 8 31.98 -55.05 -3.39
CA LEU A 8 32.53 -53.99 -4.21
C LEU A 8 31.51 -53.47 -5.22
N ALA A 9 30.70 -54.34 -5.82
CA ALA A 9 29.66 -53.96 -6.77
C ALA A 9 28.51 -53.16 -6.09
N ILE A 10 28.13 -53.52 -4.87
CA ILE A 10 27.09 -52.83 -4.08
C ILE A 10 27.60 -51.42 -3.64
N SER A 11 28.89 -51.30 -3.31
CA SER A 11 29.44 -49.99 -2.93
C SER A 11 29.53 -49.01 -4.10
N LEU A 12 29.69 -49.47 -5.35
CA LEU A 12 29.68 -48.61 -6.54
C LEU A 12 28.30 -48.10 -6.91
N THR A 13 27.22 -48.79 -6.57
CA THR A 13 25.85 -48.34 -6.87
C THR A 13 25.31 -47.26 -5.93
N LEU A 14 25.96 -47.03 -4.78
CA LEU A 14 25.58 -45.99 -3.82
C LEU A 14 26.20 -44.61 -4.10
N VAL A 15 27.09 -44.49 -5.09
CA VAL A 15 27.72 -43.21 -5.45
C VAL A 15 26.94 -42.46 -6.53
N GLY A 16 25.92 -43.06 -7.11
CA GLY A 16 25.13 -42.47 -8.15
C GLY A 16 23.82 -41.86 -7.68
N CYS A 17 23.83 -40.72 -7.05
CA CYS A 17 22.82 -39.65 -7.09
C CYS A 17 23.07 -38.66 -5.97
N LYS A 18 24.19 -37.99 -6.00
CA LYS A 18 24.18 -36.60 -5.51
C LYS A 18 23.28 -35.82 -6.46
N ARG A 19 22.01 -35.80 -6.15
CA ARG A 19 21.11 -34.77 -6.64
C ARG A 19 21.68 -33.44 -6.16
N SER A 20 22.53 -32.86 -6.98
CA SER A 20 22.99 -31.50 -6.84
C SER A 20 21.74 -30.64 -6.78
N GLY A 21 21.28 -30.34 -5.57
CA GLY A 21 20.34 -29.28 -5.26
C GLY A 21 21.04 -27.94 -5.39
N SER A 22 21.84 -27.80 -6.44
CA SER A 22 22.28 -26.53 -6.95
C SER A 22 21.01 -25.87 -7.50
N GLY A 23 20.49 -24.83 -6.85
CA GLY A 23 19.60 -23.91 -7.51
C GLY A 23 20.27 -23.54 -8.83
N SER A 24 19.79 -24.13 -9.93
CA SER A 24 20.36 -23.92 -11.24
C SER A 24 20.21 -22.43 -11.56
N ASN A 25 21.30 -21.69 -11.51
CA ASN A 25 21.37 -20.33 -12.03
C ASN A 25 21.19 -20.27 -13.55
N THR A 26 20.60 -21.31 -14.11
CA THR A 26 20.36 -21.46 -15.54
C THR A 26 18.86 -21.31 -15.82
N SER A 27 18.52 -20.41 -16.72
CA SER A 27 17.16 -20.22 -17.18
C SER A 27 16.61 -21.52 -17.81
N ARG A 28 15.47 -21.96 -17.35
CA ARG A 28 14.79 -23.15 -17.90
C ARG A 28 14.21 -22.91 -19.30
N ALA A 29 14.00 -21.63 -19.66
CA ALA A 29 13.46 -21.25 -20.95
C ALA A 29 14.54 -21.09 -22.04
N THR A 30 15.69 -20.52 -21.69
CA THR A 30 16.74 -20.16 -22.66
C THR A 30 18.02 -20.98 -22.52
N GLY A 31 18.20 -21.72 -21.42
CA GLY A 31 19.45 -22.39 -21.08
C GLY A 31 20.60 -21.47 -20.68
N TRP A 32 20.37 -20.15 -20.64
CA TRP A 32 21.41 -19.18 -20.30
C TRP A 32 21.64 -19.10 -18.79
N GLN A 33 22.87 -18.78 -18.43
CA GLN A 33 23.19 -18.55 -17.02
C GLN A 33 22.63 -17.21 -16.54
N ILE A 34 22.00 -17.23 -15.35
CA ILE A 34 21.49 -16.06 -14.65
C ILE A 34 22.52 -15.68 -13.60
N ASN A 35 22.82 -14.40 -13.44
CA ASN A 35 23.77 -13.86 -12.48
C ASN A 35 25.21 -14.44 -12.63
N SER A 36 25.65 -14.73 -13.87
CA SER A 36 27.02 -15.12 -14.15
C SER A 36 27.97 -13.94 -13.93
N LYS A 37 29.17 -14.22 -13.46
CA LYS A 37 30.25 -13.23 -13.35
C LYS A 37 30.77 -12.76 -14.69
N ASP A 38 30.60 -13.58 -15.73
CA ASP A 38 31.08 -13.32 -17.09
C ASP A 38 30.08 -12.51 -17.94
N GLY A 39 29.05 -11.97 -17.31
CA GLY A 39 27.99 -11.20 -17.98
C GLY A 39 26.69 -11.99 -18.18
N GLY A 40 25.83 -11.50 -19.05
CA GLY A 40 24.50 -12.08 -19.29
C GLY A 40 23.40 -11.43 -18.48
N PHE A 41 22.28 -12.14 -18.28
CA PHE A 41 21.14 -11.63 -17.55
C PHE A 41 21.42 -11.57 -16.05
N GLN A 42 21.36 -10.36 -15.50
CA GLN A 42 21.53 -10.11 -14.07
C GLN A 42 20.16 -9.92 -13.43
N TYR A 43 19.87 -10.77 -12.46
CA TYR A 43 18.62 -10.75 -11.71
C TYR A 43 18.91 -10.53 -10.23
N ASN A 44 18.24 -9.59 -9.62
CA ASN A 44 18.39 -9.34 -8.19
C ASN A 44 17.78 -10.48 -7.38
N THR A 45 18.62 -11.35 -6.82
CA THR A 45 18.21 -12.45 -5.95
C THR A 45 18.14 -12.06 -4.46
N LYS A 46 18.60 -10.85 -4.14
CA LYS A 46 18.54 -10.31 -2.78
C LYS A 46 17.30 -9.45 -2.64
N PHE A 47 16.14 -10.12 -2.70
CA PHE A 47 14.90 -9.45 -2.37
C PHE A 47 14.95 -9.04 -0.89
N LYS A 48 14.78 -7.76 -0.62
CA LYS A 48 14.51 -7.25 0.71
C LYS A 48 13.03 -6.90 0.74
N GLU A 49 12.32 -7.44 1.71
CA GLU A 49 10.93 -7.11 1.93
C GLU A 49 10.79 -5.60 2.13
N GLN A 50 9.81 -5.01 1.50
CA GLN A 50 9.55 -3.59 1.63
C GLN A 50 9.03 -3.32 3.04
N GLU A 51 9.71 -2.44 3.76
CA GLU A 51 9.23 -1.97 5.05
C GLU A 51 8.01 -1.07 4.81
N THR A 52 6.92 -1.34 5.54
CA THR A 52 5.73 -0.49 5.51
C THR A 52 6.03 0.84 6.19
N ALA A 53 5.43 1.92 5.68
CA ALA A 53 5.46 3.20 6.39
C ALA A 53 4.68 3.10 7.71
N PRO A 54 5.02 3.93 8.72
CA PRO A 54 4.30 3.94 9.99
C PRO A 54 2.79 4.16 9.78
N GLY A 55 1.96 3.33 10.43
CA GLY A 55 0.51 3.41 10.35
C GLY A 55 -0.12 2.69 9.17
N LEU A 56 0.66 2.26 8.16
CA LEU A 56 0.14 1.52 7.01
C LEU A 56 0.03 0.01 7.29
N VAL A 57 -1.10 -0.56 6.96
CA VAL A 57 -1.38 -2.00 7.00
C VAL A 57 -1.44 -2.55 5.58
N PHE A 58 -0.78 -3.68 5.37
CA PHE A 58 -0.85 -4.39 4.09
C PHE A 58 -2.19 -5.11 3.96
N VAL A 59 -2.89 -4.83 2.86
CA VAL A 59 -4.13 -5.52 2.48
C VAL A 59 -3.83 -6.42 1.29
N GLU A 60 -3.98 -7.72 1.49
CA GLU A 60 -3.76 -8.70 0.43
C GLU A 60 -4.84 -8.58 -0.65
N GLY A 61 -4.41 -8.60 -1.89
CA GLY A 61 -5.31 -8.55 -3.05
C GLY A 61 -6.11 -9.83 -3.22
N GLY A 62 -7.24 -9.71 -3.86
CA GLY A 62 -8.13 -10.85 -4.07
C GLY A 62 -9.33 -10.50 -4.93
N THR A 63 -10.22 -11.46 -5.09
CA THR A 63 -11.48 -11.28 -5.78
C THR A 63 -12.61 -11.28 -4.78
N PHE A 64 -13.45 -10.25 -4.83
CA PHE A 64 -14.63 -10.16 -4.01
C PHE A 64 -15.87 -9.89 -4.87
N THR A 65 -17.03 -10.20 -4.34
CA THR A 65 -18.31 -9.94 -5.00
C THR A 65 -18.97 -8.75 -4.34
N MET A 66 -19.17 -7.68 -5.09
CA MET A 66 -19.97 -6.53 -4.68
C MET A 66 -21.38 -6.65 -5.25
N GLY A 67 -22.33 -6.02 -4.59
CA GLY A 67 -23.74 -6.06 -4.98
C GLY A 67 -24.57 -6.91 -4.02
N ARG A 68 -25.83 -6.51 -3.83
CA ARG A 68 -26.72 -7.10 -2.85
C ARG A 68 -28.17 -7.15 -3.38
N VAL A 69 -28.48 -8.19 -4.10
CA VAL A 69 -29.84 -8.38 -4.61
C VAL A 69 -30.74 -9.23 -3.70
N GLN A 70 -30.14 -10.04 -2.81
CA GLN A 70 -30.91 -10.99 -1.98
C GLN A 70 -31.76 -10.30 -0.91
N ASP A 71 -31.33 -9.13 -0.44
CA ASP A 71 -32.03 -8.32 0.56
C ASP A 71 -32.66 -7.05 -0.04
N ASP A 72 -32.86 -7.05 -1.35
CA ASP A 72 -33.53 -5.96 -2.04
C ASP A 72 -35.05 -6.10 -1.88
N VAL A 73 -35.58 -5.34 -0.94
CA VAL A 73 -37.01 -5.34 -0.59
C VAL A 73 -37.90 -4.85 -1.75
N MET A 74 -37.37 -3.98 -2.59
CA MET A 74 -38.10 -3.39 -3.72
C MET A 74 -38.05 -4.25 -4.97
N HIS A 75 -37.15 -5.24 -5.01
CA HIS A 75 -36.93 -6.14 -6.15
C HIS A 75 -36.62 -5.39 -7.47
N ASP A 76 -35.96 -4.26 -7.39
CA ASP A 76 -35.63 -3.45 -8.56
C ASP A 76 -34.34 -3.90 -9.26
N TRP A 77 -33.58 -4.81 -8.62
CA TRP A 77 -32.35 -5.44 -9.15
C TRP A 77 -31.25 -4.45 -9.55
N ASN A 78 -31.26 -3.25 -8.98
CA ASN A 78 -30.30 -2.20 -9.27
C ASN A 78 -28.87 -2.54 -8.87
N ASN A 79 -28.72 -3.50 -7.96
CA ASN A 79 -27.43 -3.82 -7.35
C ASN A 79 -27.08 -5.29 -7.55
N THR A 80 -26.97 -5.70 -8.81
CA THR A 80 -26.64 -7.08 -9.18
C THR A 80 -25.24 -7.48 -8.72
N PRO A 81 -25.02 -8.72 -8.26
CA PRO A 81 -23.71 -9.20 -7.88
C PRO A 81 -22.71 -9.10 -9.03
N ASN A 82 -21.57 -8.48 -8.77
CA ASN A 82 -20.47 -8.33 -9.72
C ASN A 82 -19.15 -8.67 -9.04
N GLN A 83 -18.35 -9.51 -9.66
CA GLN A 83 -17.02 -9.85 -9.16
C GLN A 83 -16.01 -8.79 -9.56
N GLN A 84 -15.26 -8.31 -8.58
CA GLN A 84 -14.17 -7.35 -8.76
C GLN A 84 -12.87 -7.97 -8.25
N HIS A 85 -11.80 -7.75 -9.00
CA HIS A 85 -10.45 -8.12 -8.59
C HIS A 85 -9.71 -6.87 -8.15
N VAL A 86 -9.13 -6.92 -6.94
CA VAL A 86 -8.33 -5.83 -6.37
C VAL A 86 -6.91 -6.34 -6.17
N GLN A 87 -5.93 -5.55 -6.57
CA GLN A 87 -4.52 -5.82 -6.29
C GLN A 87 -4.21 -5.54 -4.82
N SER A 88 -3.14 -6.16 -4.31
CA SER A 88 -2.65 -5.86 -2.96
C SER A 88 -2.26 -4.39 -2.84
N PHE A 89 -2.54 -3.78 -1.70
CA PHE A 89 -2.24 -2.38 -1.44
C PHE A 89 -1.96 -2.14 0.04
N TYR A 90 -1.43 -0.97 0.35
CA TYR A 90 -1.28 -0.49 1.72
C TYR A 90 -2.35 0.55 2.00
N MET A 91 -2.86 0.55 3.22
CA MET A 91 -3.87 1.50 3.67
C MET A 91 -3.60 1.85 5.15
N ASP A 92 -3.88 3.08 5.53
CA ASP A 92 -3.86 3.46 6.93
C ASP A 92 -4.89 2.65 7.72
N GLU A 93 -4.53 2.22 8.93
CA GLU A 93 -5.43 1.49 9.83
C GLU A 93 -6.57 2.38 10.34
N THR A 94 -6.32 3.67 10.44
CA THR A 94 -7.26 4.67 10.94
C THR A 94 -7.41 5.83 9.96
N GLU A 95 -8.47 6.60 10.11
CA GLU A 95 -8.66 7.85 9.39
C GLU A 95 -7.56 8.87 9.75
N VAL A 96 -7.18 9.70 8.77
CA VAL A 96 -6.21 10.78 8.99
C VAL A 96 -6.78 11.79 9.99
N THR A 97 -6.03 12.04 11.05
CA THR A 97 -6.46 12.94 12.15
C THR A 97 -6.19 14.41 11.82
N ASN A 98 -6.89 15.31 12.52
CA ASN A 98 -6.61 16.75 12.45
C ASN A 98 -5.15 17.07 12.75
N LYS A 99 -4.55 16.40 13.73
CA LYS A 99 -3.15 16.58 14.11
C LYS A 99 -2.20 16.23 12.98
N MET A 100 -2.39 15.06 12.33
CA MET A 100 -1.57 14.63 11.19
C MET A 100 -1.69 15.64 10.04
N TYR A 101 -2.89 16.10 9.77
CA TYR A 101 -3.11 17.08 8.71
C TYR A 101 -2.49 18.46 9.05
N LEU A 102 -2.51 18.88 10.31
CA LEU A 102 -1.82 20.09 10.76
C LEU A 102 -0.29 19.98 10.65
N GLU A 103 0.28 18.80 10.90
CA GLU A 103 1.71 18.54 10.67
C GLU A 103 2.08 18.68 9.19
N TYR A 104 1.24 18.17 8.30
CA TYR A 104 1.38 18.37 6.87
C TYR A 104 1.30 19.84 6.46
N LEU A 105 0.33 20.60 6.98
CA LEU A 105 0.22 22.03 6.73
C LEU A 105 1.44 22.83 7.21
N ASP A 106 2.01 22.45 8.35
CA ASP A 106 3.23 23.07 8.85
C ASP A 106 4.43 22.76 7.96
N TRP A 107 4.55 21.53 7.46
CA TRP A 107 5.57 21.17 6.48
C TRP A 107 5.42 21.95 5.17
N ILE A 108 4.20 22.04 4.63
CA ILE A 108 3.92 22.84 3.42
C ILE A 108 4.30 24.30 3.65
N LYS A 109 3.93 24.87 4.80
CA LYS A 109 4.25 26.28 5.12
C LYS A 109 5.75 26.56 5.16
N ARG A 110 6.53 25.58 5.64
CA ARG A 110 8.01 25.71 5.67
C ARG A 110 8.64 25.56 4.30
N THR A 111 8.10 24.66 3.48
CA THR A 111 8.63 24.36 2.14
C THR A 111 8.19 25.40 1.12
N TYR A 112 6.96 25.89 1.24
CA TYR A 112 6.33 26.88 0.36
C TYR A 112 5.78 28.03 1.19
N PRO A 113 6.63 28.97 1.62
CA PRO A 113 6.21 30.06 2.48
C PRO A 113 5.10 30.91 1.82
N PRO A 114 3.95 31.10 2.47
CA PRO A 114 2.83 31.86 1.88
C PRO A 114 3.09 33.37 1.76
N GLU A 115 4.17 33.85 2.35
CA GLU A 115 4.66 35.23 2.23
C GLU A 115 5.15 35.51 0.81
N GLU A 116 5.64 34.49 0.10
CA GLU A 116 6.02 34.58 -1.32
C GLU A 116 4.78 34.44 -2.20
N GLU A 117 4.57 35.38 -3.12
CA GLU A 117 3.39 35.44 -3.97
C GLU A 117 3.20 34.15 -4.80
N ASN A 118 4.32 33.57 -5.28
CA ASN A 118 4.31 32.35 -6.09
C ASN A 118 3.82 31.11 -5.32
N PHE A 119 4.00 31.07 -4.01
CA PHE A 119 3.66 29.90 -3.18
C PHE A 119 2.34 30.05 -2.42
N ARG A 120 1.78 31.25 -2.38
CA ARG A 120 0.51 31.53 -1.70
C ARG A 120 -0.64 30.68 -2.21
N ALA A 121 -0.69 30.46 -3.52
CA ALA A 121 -1.73 29.64 -4.14
C ALA A 121 -1.61 28.16 -3.70
N ILE A 122 -0.39 27.63 -3.55
CA ILE A 122 -0.14 26.27 -3.09
C ILE A 122 -0.63 26.12 -1.65
N TYR A 123 -0.17 26.99 -0.75
CA TYR A 123 -0.58 26.95 0.65
C TYR A 123 -2.10 27.06 0.84
N ASN A 124 -2.75 28.00 0.14
CA ASN A 124 -4.20 28.16 0.20
C ASN A 124 -4.95 26.95 -0.37
N GLY A 125 -4.37 26.29 -1.39
CA GLY A 125 -4.97 25.12 -2.01
C GLY A 125 -5.01 23.87 -1.14
N VAL A 126 -4.13 23.76 -0.13
CA VAL A 126 -4.11 22.61 0.79
C VAL A 126 -4.91 22.84 2.08
N LEU A 127 -5.40 24.06 2.32
CA LEU A 127 -6.20 24.35 3.51
C LEU A 127 -7.56 23.66 3.44
N PRO A 128 -7.98 22.92 4.48
CA PRO A 128 -9.32 22.34 4.54
C PRO A 128 -10.40 23.42 4.59
N ASP A 129 -11.55 23.12 4.00
CA ASP A 129 -12.71 23.98 4.09
C ASP A 129 -13.40 23.83 5.46
N THR A 130 -13.19 24.77 6.34
CA THR A 130 -13.81 24.76 7.67
C THR A 130 -15.29 25.16 7.64
N LEU A 131 -15.79 25.70 6.52
CA LEU A 131 -17.19 26.11 6.39
C LEU A 131 -18.15 24.96 6.19
N VAL A 132 -17.65 23.73 5.97
CA VAL A 132 -18.47 22.52 5.88
C VAL A 132 -19.36 22.30 7.10
N TRP A 133 -19.00 22.88 8.26
CA TRP A 133 -19.78 22.81 9.49
C TRP A 133 -20.97 23.75 9.50
N ARG A 134 -21.02 24.74 8.61
CA ARG A 134 -22.16 25.67 8.53
C ARG A 134 -23.38 24.97 7.96
N ASN A 135 -24.41 24.84 8.79
CA ASN A 135 -25.68 24.29 8.39
C ASN A 135 -26.76 25.38 8.51
N ARG A 136 -27.71 25.38 7.55
CA ARG A 136 -28.84 26.33 7.57
C ARG A 136 -29.77 26.14 8.78
N LEU A 137 -29.79 24.95 9.37
CA LEU A 137 -30.70 24.58 10.45
C LEU A 137 -30.05 24.51 11.83
N GLY A 138 -28.76 24.78 11.93
CA GLY A 138 -28.02 24.69 13.21
C GLY A 138 -26.91 25.70 13.33
N TYR A 139 -26.69 26.20 14.54
CA TYR A 139 -25.56 27.08 14.87
C TYR A 139 -24.32 26.23 15.17
N ASN A 140 -23.42 26.12 14.22
CA ASN A 140 -22.19 25.31 14.31
C ASN A 140 -20.92 26.16 14.16
N GLU A 141 -20.97 27.46 14.42
CA GLU A 141 -19.78 28.33 14.29
C GLU A 141 -18.63 27.90 15.19
N VAL A 142 -18.93 27.35 16.37
CA VAL A 142 -17.92 26.82 17.29
C VAL A 142 -17.09 25.70 16.63
N MET A 143 -17.74 24.84 15.84
CA MET A 143 -17.05 23.78 15.09
C MET A 143 -16.25 24.34 13.92
N THR A 144 -16.80 25.32 13.22
CA THR A 144 -16.12 26.02 12.11
C THR A 144 -14.79 26.64 12.56
N GLU A 145 -14.76 27.22 13.76
CA GLU A 145 -13.57 27.89 14.28
C GLU A 145 -12.57 26.92 14.94
N ASN A 146 -13.09 25.94 15.69
CA ASN A 146 -12.27 25.16 16.63
C ASN A 146 -11.95 23.73 16.15
N TYR A 147 -12.77 23.11 15.32
CA TYR A 147 -12.62 21.67 15.04
C TYR A 147 -11.22 21.28 14.51
N LEU A 148 -10.67 22.05 13.58
CA LEU A 148 -9.34 21.78 13.05
C LEU A 148 -8.20 22.19 14.01
N ARG A 149 -8.42 23.24 14.82
CA ARG A 149 -7.33 23.94 15.52
C ARG A 149 -7.25 23.63 17.02
N HIS A 150 -8.37 23.24 17.63
CA HIS A 150 -8.40 23.03 19.07
C HIS A 150 -7.83 21.66 19.43
N PRO A 151 -6.89 21.56 20.39
CA PRO A 151 -6.22 20.31 20.77
C PRO A 151 -7.17 19.17 21.16
N GLY A 152 -8.34 19.50 21.69
CA GLY A 152 -9.35 18.49 22.05
C GLY A 152 -9.89 17.68 20.86
N TYR A 153 -9.75 18.19 19.64
CA TYR A 153 -10.14 17.50 18.41
C TYR A 153 -8.93 16.98 17.62
N GLY A 154 -7.73 17.02 18.18
CA GLY A 154 -6.49 16.64 17.49
C GLY A 154 -6.51 15.22 16.95
N GLU A 155 -7.06 14.28 17.70
CA GLU A 155 -7.16 12.85 17.32
C GLU A 155 -8.47 12.51 16.58
N TYR A 156 -9.31 13.51 16.26
CA TYR A 156 -10.50 13.32 15.45
C TYR A 156 -10.16 13.39 13.95
N PRO A 157 -10.95 12.74 13.07
CA PRO A 157 -10.67 12.73 11.64
C PRO A 157 -10.74 14.13 11.04
N VAL A 158 -9.86 14.42 10.10
CA VAL A 158 -9.89 15.70 9.38
C VAL A 158 -11.11 15.79 8.48
N VAL A 159 -11.76 16.95 8.46
CA VAL A 159 -12.98 17.22 7.70
C VAL A 159 -12.79 18.44 6.79
N GLY A 160 -13.50 18.46 5.67
CA GLY A 160 -13.43 19.57 4.70
C GLY A 160 -12.25 19.45 3.73
N VAL A 161 -11.73 18.25 3.54
CA VAL A 161 -10.66 17.94 2.59
C VAL A 161 -11.26 17.44 1.28
N SER A 162 -10.86 18.03 0.17
CA SER A 162 -11.24 17.60 -1.17
C SER A 162 -10.43 16.36 -1.60
N TRP A 163 -10.89 15.68 -2.65
CA TRP A 163 -10.17 14.55 -3.25
C TRP A 163 -8.73 14.92 -3.65
N ILE A 164 -8.54 16.07 -4.28
CA ILE A 164 -7.23 16.54 -4.72
C ILE A 164 -6.30 16.74 -3.53
N GLN A 165 -6.78 17.40 -2.47
CA GLN A 165 -6.03 17.61 -1.24
C GLN A 165 -5.64 16.29 -0.56
N ALA A 166 -6.54 15.31 -0.56
CA ALA A 166 -6.25 13.99 -0.01
C ALA A 166 -5.16 13.24 -0.82
N VAL A 167 -5.19 13.35 -2.13
CA VAL A 167 -4.15 12.77 -3.01
C VAL A 167 -2.79 13.44 -2.78
N GLU A 168 -2.74 14.75 -2.67
CA GLU A 168 -1.50 15.49 -2.40
C GLU A 168 -0.94 15.20 -1.00
N PHE A 169 -1.81 14.96 -0.01
CA PHE A 169 -1.40 14.52 1.32
C PHE A 169 -0.77 13.11 1.31
N ALA A 170 -1.27 12.22 0.45
CA ALA A 170 -0.81 10.82 0.38
C ALA A 170 0.51 10.65 -0.43
N ASN A 171 0.92 11.63 -1.24
CA ASN A 171 2.13 11.63 -2.05
C ASN A 171 3.35 12.16 -1.30
#